data_bbf9014f0a486f177ceb9c0688cd3cfe
#
_entry.id   bbf9014f0a486f177ceb9c0688cd3cfe
#
_cell.length_a   1.000
_cell.length_b   1.000
_cell.length_c   1.000
_cell.angle_alpha   90.00
_cell.angle_beta   90.00
_cell.angle_gamma   90.00
#
_symmetry.space_group_name_H-M   'P 1'
#
loop_
_entity.id
_entity.type
_entity.pdbx_description
1 polymer ?
#
loop_
_entity_poly.entity_id
_entity_poly.type
_entity_poly.pdbx_seq_one_letter_code
_entity_poly.pdbx_strand_id
1 'polypeptide(L)'
;MSRFPRNYIKTIFFHVITQGINKSYIFEKSEDIKYHIKTMYKLSAQHEIKIIAYCIMNNHVHMLIGTYDIKELSKYMQRLNTTYAKYYNKKYNRIGYVFRDRYKSEGIYSEEQLYNCIKYIYDNPVKAGICNRPEEYSYSNYKKINKNLKENYIFIDIEDDKKNERRSYRRVFNRKWCWGEKR
;
A
#
# COMPACT_ATOMS: atom_id res chain seq x y z
N MET A 1 16.81 -17.99 -3.94
CA MET A 1 16.37 -17.26 -5.15
C MET A 1 17.06 -15.91 -5.16
N SER A 2 17.87 -15.65 -6.19
CA SER A 2 18.53 -14.35 -6.38
C SER A 2 17.46 -13.28 -6.63
N ARG A 3 17.48 -12.20 -5.81
CA ARG A 3 16.56 -11.07 -6.01
C ARG A 3 17.14 -10.17 -7.08
N PHE A 4 16.41 -9.96 -8.16
CA PHE A 4 16.80 -9.00 -9.18
C PHE A 4 17.05 -7.62 -8.56
N PRO A 5 18.11 -6.90 -8.99
CA PRO A 5 18.35 -5.54 -8.56
C PRO A 5 17.18 -4.64 -8.95
N ARG A 6 16.67 -3.86 -7.99
CA ARG A 6 15.52 -2.97 -8.19
C ARG A 6 15.78 -1.81 -9.16
N ASN A 7 17.02 -1.59 -9.56
CA ASN A 7 17.46 -0.45 -10.39
C ASN A 7 16.96 -0.47 -11.84
N TYR A 8 16.32 -1.55 -12.29
CA TYR A 8 15.81 -1.69 -13.67
C TYR A 8 14.29 -1.58 -13.79
N ILE A 9 13.58 -1.16 -12.72
CA ILE A 9 12.12 -1.14 -12.74
C ILE A 9 11.65 0.16 -13.38
N LYS A 10 11.08 0.08 -14.60
CA LYS A 10 10.50 1.21 -15.37
C LYS A 10 9.03 1.46 -14.98
N THR A 11 8.71 1.49 -13.70
CA THR A 11 7.36 1.84 -13.23
C THR A 11 7.45 2.73 -12.02
N ILE A 12 6.39 3.51 -11.81
CA ILE A 12 6.21 4.37 -10.63
C ILE A 12 5.22 3.77 -9.62
N PHE A 13 4.56 2.65 -9.96
CA PHE A 13 3.58 1.99 -9.09
C PHE A 13 4.11 0.67 -8.56
N PHE A 14 3.93 0.46 -7.27
CA PHE A 14 4.43 -0.72 -6.59
C PHE A 14 3.38 -1.30 -5.67
N HIS A 15 3.07 -2.59 -5.85
CA HIS A 15 2.37 -3.36 -4.83
C HIS A 15 3.37 -3.79 -3.77
N VAL A 16 3.14 -3.36 -2.54
CA VAL A 16 4.05 -3.57 -1.41
C VAL A 16 3.35 -4.41 -0.34
N ILE A 17 4.06 -5.41 0.17
CA ILE A 17 3.55 -6.31 1.21
C ILE A 17 4.57 -6.40 2.35
N THR A 18 4.09 -6.28 3.59
CA THR A 18 4.85 -6.62 4.80
C THR A 18 4.07 -7.63 5.63
N GLN A 19 4.76 -8.57 6.26
CA GLN A 19 4.12 -9.65 7.02
C GLN A 19 4.85 -9.91 8.33
N GLY A 20 4.09 -10.22 9.37
CA GLY A 20 4.60 -10.63 10.66
C GLY A 20 5.42 -11.93 10.58
N ILE A 21 6.41 -12.05 11.47
CA ILE A 21 7.21 -13.26 11.60
C ILE A 21 6.30 -14.47 11.88
N ASN A 22 6.56 -15.60 11.24
CA ASN A 22 5.76 -16.82 11.35
C ASN A 22 4.24 -16.60 11.09
N LYS A 23 3.89 -15.59 10.28
CA LYS A 23 2.50 -15.17 10.05
C LYS A 23 1.76 -14.79 11.34
N SER A 24 2.49 -14.47 12.41
CA SER A 24 1.90 -14.05 13.69
C SER A 24 1.18 -12.72 13.53
N TYR A 25 0.18 -12.49 14.36
CA TYR A 25 -0.50 -11.22 14.46
C TYR A 25 0.48 -10.15 14.94
N ILE A 26 0.52 -9.05 14.21
CA ILE A 26 1.32 -7.86 14.53
C ILE A 26 0.44 -6.64 14.73
N PHE A 27 -0.86 -6.78 14.45
CA PHE A 27 -1.90 -5.80 14.72
C PHE A 27 -2.94 -6.47 15.61
N GLU A 28 -2.70 -6.48 16.93
CA GLU A 28 -3.53 -7.20 17.89
C GLU A 28 -4.75 -6.39 18.32
N LYS A 29 -4.59 -5.06 18.38
CA LYS A 29 -5.63 -4.11 18.78
C LYS A 29 -5.83 -3.02 17.74
N SER A 30 -6.98 -2.37 17.77
CA SER A 30 -7.31 -1.26 16.87
C SER A 30 -6.33 -0.10 16.98
N GLU A 31 -5.75 0.13 18.17
CA GLU A 31 -4.73 1.16 18.40
C GLU A 31 -3.45 0.90 17.60
N ASP A 32 -3.06 -0.37 17.42
CA ASP A 32 -1.88 -0.76 16.64
C ASP A 32 -2.06 -0.39 15.18
N ILE A 33 -3.25 -0.68 14.65
CA ILE A 33 -3.60 -0.33 13.27
C ILE A 33 -3.64 1.20 13.10
N LYS A 34 -4.28 1.91 14.02
CA LYS A 34 -4.35 3.37 14.01
C LYS A 34 -2.94 4.01 14.09
N TYR A 35 -2.07 3.47 14.94
CA TYR A 35 -0.68 3.91 15.04
C TYR A 35 0.08 3.69 13.73
N HIS A 36 -0.10 2.51 13.10
CA HIS A 36 0.53 2.19 11.82
C HIS A 36 0.04 3.14 10.72
N ILE A 37 -1.27 3.36 10.59
CA ILE A 37 -1.85 4.29 9.61
C ILE A 37 -1.32 5.71 9.81
N LYS A 38 -1.30 6.21 11.05
CA LYS A 38 -0.76 7.54 11.35
C LYS A 38 0.71 7.66 10.95
N THR A 39 1.51 6.65 11.28
CA THR A 39 2.95 6.61 10.94
C THR A 39 3.16 6.52 9.43
N MET A 40 2.37 5.71 8.76
CA MET A 40 2.39 5.53 7.31
C MET A 40 2.19 6.85 6.56
N TYR A 41 1.15 7.62 6.90
CA TYR A 41 0.91 8.93 6.28
C TYR A 41 1.93 10.00 6.71
N LYS A 42 2.37 10.00 7.97
CA LYS A 42 3.41 10.93 8.42
C LYS A 42 4.71 10.75 7.65
N LEU A 43 5.13 9.51 7.43
CA LEU A 43 6.36 9.21 6.71
C LEU A 43 6.21 9.39 5.20
N SER A 44 5.04 9.13 4.63
CA SER A 44 4.83 9.30 3.19
C SER A 44 5.08 10.74 2.73
N ALA A 45 4.68 11.72 3.55
CA ALA A 45 4.94 13.14 3.27
C ALA A 45 6.43 13.52 3.32
N GLN A 46 7.28 12.72 3.99
CA GLN A 46 8.73 12.97 4.12
C GLN A 46 9.56 12.29 3.02
N HIS A 47 8.98 11.39 2.24
CA HIS A 47 9.68 10.51 1.29
C HIS A 47 9.13 10.54 -0.13
N GLU A 48 8.36 11.58 -0.50
CA GLU A 48 7.72 11.68 -1.83
C GLU A 48 6.95 10.40 -2.20
N ILE A 49 6.31 9.79 -1.21
CA ILE A 49 5.51 8.58 -1.35
C ILE A 49 4.04 8.92 -1.44
N LYS A 50 3.38 8.45 -2.49
CA LYS A 50 1.92 8.54 -2.61
C LYS A 50 1.29 7.20 -2.26
N ILE A 51 0.47 7.17 -1.21
CA ILE A 51 -0.31 5.98 -0.83
C ILE A 51 -1.61 6.02 -1.60
N ILE A 52 -1.79 5.05 -2.50
CA ILE A 52 -2.96 4.97 -3.39
C ILE A 52 -4.03 4.10 -2.75
N ALA A 53 -3.69 2.86 -2.44
CA ALA A 53 -4.58 1.93 -1.77
C ALA A 53 -3.85 1.21 -0.63
N TYR A 54 -4.57 0.85 0.43
CA TYR A 54 -4.05 -0.05 1.45
C TYR A 54 -5.14 -0.86 2.11
N CYS A 55 -4.74 -2.01 2.64
CA CYS A 55 -5.52 -2.85 3.53
C CYS A 55 -4.58 -3.43 4.60
N ILE A 56 -4.91 -3.20 5.88
CA ILE A 56 -4.13 -3.68 7.02
C ILE A 56 -4.88 -4.87 7.63
N MET A 57 -4.30 -6.06 7.47
CA MET A 57 -4.79 -7.30 8.06
C MET A 57 -4.09 -7.56 9.40
N ASN A 58 -4.59 -8.47 10.22
CA ASN A 58 -4.02 -8.72 11.55
C ASN A 58 -2.53 -9.09 11.54
N ASN A 59 -2.05 -9.73 10.49
CA ASN A 59 -0.66 -10.22 10.39
C ASN A 59 0.12 -9.68 9.20
N HIS A 60 -0.47 -8.86 8.35
CA HIS A 60 0.21 -8.29 7.18
C HIS A 60 -0.48 -7.03 6.67
N VAL A 61 0.24 -6.28 5.85
CA VAL A 61 -0.25 -5.08 5.19
C VAL A 61 -0.03 -5.18 3.70
N HIS A 62 -1.06 -4.86 2.92
CA HIS A 62 -0.96 -4.58 1.49
C HIS A 62 -1.05 -3.08 1.26
N MET A 63 -0.16 -2.57 0.41
CA MET A 63 -0.16 -1.17 -0.02
C MET A 63 0.08 -1.08 -1.52
N LEU A 64 -0.63 -0.20 -2.19
CA LEU A 64 -0.29 0.29 -3.51
C LEU A 64 0.33 1.66 -3.35
N ILE A 65 1.58 1.78 -3.76
CA ILE A 65 2.41 2.97 -3.57
C ILE A 65 2.84 3.52 -4.91
N GLY A 66 2.73 4.86 -5.07
CA GLY A 66 3.31 5.63 -6.16
C GLY A 66 4.58 6.34 -5.71
N THR A 67 5.66 6.23 -6.48
CA THR A 67 6.90 6.98 -6.31
C THR A 67 7.74 6.93 -7.59
N TYR A 68 8.50 8.00 -7.83
CA TYR A 68 9.47 8.05 -8.94
C TYR A 68 10.82 7.44 -8.58
N ASP A 69 11.16 7.40 -7.29
CA ASP A 69 12.44 6.87 -6.82
C ASP A 69 12.25 5.63 -5.96
N ILE A 70 12.70 4.50 -6.48
CA ILE A 70 12.70 3.22 -5.75
C ILE A 70 13.57 3.26 -4.48
N LYS A 71 14.57 4.17 -4.42
CA LYS A 71 15.38 4.35 -3.22
C LYS A 71 14.54 5.01 -2.11
N GLU A 72 13.68 5.96 -2.48
CA GLU A 72 12.74 6.57 -1.52
C GLU A 72 11.72 5.57 -1.01
N LEU A 73 11.20 4.67 -1.87
CA LEU A 73 10.38 3.54 -1.40
C LEU A 73 11.13 2.70 -0.37
N SER A 74 12.41 2.40 -0.63
CA SER A 74 13.22 1.58 0.28
C SER A 74 13.44 2.27 1.63
N LYS A 75 13.75 3.55 1.65
CA LYS A 75 13.92 4.35 2.88
C LYS A 75 12.60 4.45 3.65
N TYR A 76 11.52 4.75 2.95
CA TYR A 76 10.18 4.82 3.51
C TYR A 76 9.79 3.53 4.22
N MET A 77 9.89 2.40 3.51
CA MET A 77 9.51 1.10 4.06
C MET A 77 10.39 0.67 5.22
N GLN A 78 11.69 0.95 5.16
CA GLN A 78 12.61 0.72 6.28
C GLN A 78 12.20 1.51 7.52
N ARG A 79 11.93 2.82 7.36
CA ARG A 79 11.51 3.68 8.49
C ARG A 79 10.15 3.26 9.04
N LEU A 80 9.20 2.96 8.18
CA LEU A 80 7.85 2.55 8.58
C LEU A 80 7.91 1.26 9.43
N ASN A 81 8.56 0.22 8.90
CA ASN A 81 8.64 -1.06 9.57
C ASN A 81 9.47 -0.96 10.88
N THR A 82 10.59 -0.23 10.88
CA THR A 82 11.40 -0.03 12.09
C THR A 82 10.63 0.75 13.17
N THR A 83 9.93 1.81 12.79
CA THR A 83 9.14 2.61 13.73
C THR A 83 8.01 1.79 14.33
N TYR A 84 7.33 1.02 13.50
CA TYR A 84 6.27 0.13 13.98
C TYR A 84 6.80 -0.99 14.89
N ALA A 85 7.90 -1.64 14.50
CA ALA A 85 8.51 -2.69 15.31
C ALA A 85 8.93 -2.19 16.70
N LYS A 86 9.53 -0.99 16.79
CA LYS A 86 9.87 -0.35 18.09
C LYS A 86 8.62 -0.12 18.94
N TYR A 87 7.56 0.42 18.33
CA TYR A 87 6.28 0.63 19.02
C TYR A 87 5.69 -0.68 19.54
N TYR A 88 5.59 -1.69 18.67
CA TYR A 88 5.01 -2.98 18.99
C TYR A 88 5.77 -3.70 20.10
N ASN A 89 7.09 -3.79 19.98
CA ASN A 89 7.94 -4.44 20.98
C ASN A 89 7.86 -3.72 22.34
N LYS A 90 7.85 -2.38 22.37
CA LYS A 90 7.69 -1.61 23.61
C LYS A 90 6.29 -1.86 24.22
N LYS A 91 5.23 -1.83 23.42
CA LYS A 91 3.85 -1.99 23.91
C LYS A 91 3.58 -3.36 24.50
N TYR A 92 4.13 -4.39 23.87
CA TYR A 92 3.88 -5.80 24.22
C TYR A 92 5.04 -6.46 24.99
N ASN A 93 6.00 -5.66 25.47
CA ASN A 93 7.19 -6.12 26.21
C ASN A 93 7.91 -7.26 25.49
N ARG A 94 8.17 -7.10 24.19
CA ARG A 94 8.79 -8.12 23.33
C ARG A 94 10.18 -7.70 22.90
N ILE A 95 11.00 -8.71 22.56
CA ILE A 95 12.33 -8.55 21.99
C ILE A 95 12.37 -9.29 20.65
N GLY A 96 13.16 -8.77 19.69
CA GLY A 96 13.41 -9.42 18.42
C GLY A 96 12.56 -8.88 17.26
N TYR A 97 12.52 -9.67 16.19
CA TYR A 97 11.88 -9.24 14.94
C TYR A 97 10.35 -9.30 15.03
N VAL A 98 9.70 -8.27 14.51
CA VAL A 98 8.25 -8.19 14.35
C VAL A 98 7.86 -8.64 12.95
N PHE A 99 8.61 -8.20 11.93
CA PHE A 99 8.38 -8.59 10.54
C PHE A 99 9.27 -9.77 10.15
N ARG A 100 8.71 -10.68 9.32
CA ARG A 100 9.40 -11.90 8.87
C ARG A 100 10.63 -11.58 8.03
N ASP A 101 10.49 -10.60 7.14
CA ASP A 101 11.50 -10.21 6.16
C ASP A 101 11.45 -8.71 5.89
N ARG A 102 12.34 -8.23 5.01
CA ARG A 102 12.14 -6.97 4.33
C ARG A 102 10.83 -7.03 3.56
N TYR A 103 10.20 -5.88 3.32
CA TYR A 103 9.00 -5.81 2.48
C TYR A 103 9.22 -6.45 1.10
N LYS A 104 8.19 -7.07 0.56
CA LYS A 104 8.13 -7.47 -0.86
C LYS A 104 7.55 -6.31 -1.65
N SER A 105 8.04 -6.13 -2.88
CA SER A 105 7.49 -5.13 -3.81
C SER A 105 7.48 -5.68 -5.22
N GLU A 106 6.36 -5.49 -5.90
CA GLU A 106 6.15 -5.86 -7.30
C GLU A 106 5.78 -4.60 -8.08
N GLY A 107 6.48 -4.34 -9.19
CA GLY A 107 6.19 -3.22 -10.08
C GLY A 107 4.91 -3.47 -10.87
N ILE A 108 4.16 -2.41 -11.14
CA ILE A 108 2.92 -2.44 -11.91
C ILE A 108 3.14 -1.66 -13.20
N TYR A 109 2.90 -2.28 -14.35
CA TYR A 109 3.32 -1.77 -15.66
C TYR A 109 2.15 -1.46 -16.60
N SER A 110 0.91 -1.82 -16.24
CA SER A 110 -0.26 -1.55 -17.05
C SER A 110 -1.44 -1.09 -16.19
N GLU A 111 -2.40 -0.43 -16.82
CA GLU A 111 -3.65 -0.01 -16.18
C GLU A 111 -4.44 -1.21 -15.65
N GLU A 112 -4.48 -2.29 -16.41
CA GLU A 112 -5.15 -3.51 -16.00
C GLU A 112 -4.52 -4.11 -14.72
N GLN A 113 -3.17 -4.17 -14.67
CA GLN A 113 -2.46 -4.63 -13.49
C GLN A 113 -2.73 -3.72 -12.28
N LEU A 114 -2.80 -2.40 -12.49
CA LEU A 114 -3.08 -1.44 -11.44
C LEU A 114 -4.50 -1.63 -10.89
N TYR A 115 -5.47 -1.79 -11.79
CA TYR A 115 -6.85 -2.10 -11.44
C TYR A 115 -6.95 -3.39 -10.60
N ASN A 116 -6.38 -4.47 -11.13
CA ASN A 116 -6.41 -5.76 -10.48
C ASN A 116 -5.72 -5.74 -9.10
N CYS A 117 -4.64 -4.96 -8.96
CA CYS A 117 -3.96 -4.75 -7.70
C CYS A 117 -4.84 -4.01 -6.68
N ILE A 118 -5.51 -2.93 -7.06
CA ILE A 118 -6.43 -2.18 -6.19
C ILE A 118 -7.56 -3.10 -5.72
N LYS A 119 -8.19 -3.81 -6.66
CA LYS A 119 -9.24 -4.78 -6.33
C LYS A 119 -8.74 -5.85 -5.38
N TYR A 120 -7.58 -6.44 -5.69
CA TYR A 120 -6.97 -7.45 -4.85
C TYR A 120 -6.73 -6.95 -3.41
N ILE A 121 -6.20 -5.71 -3.26
CA ILE A 121 -5.94 -5.12 -1.94
C ILE A 121 -7.23 -5.01 -1.13
N TYR A 122 -8.32 -4.56 -1.73
CA TYR A 122 -9.59 -4.38 -1.02
C TYR A 122 -10.38 -5.66 -0.80
N ASP A 123 -10.19 -6.67 -1.65
CA ASP A 123 -10.84 -7.97 -1.52
C ASP A 123 -10.18 -8.86 -0.45
N ASN A 124 -8.99 -8.49 0.08
CA ASN A 124 -8.29 -9.31 1.07
C ASN A 124 -9.12 -9.66 2.31
N PRO A 125 -9.81 -8.72 2.99
CA PRO A 125 -10.63 -9.06 4.15
C PRO A 125 -11.86 -9.91 3.80
N VAL A 126 -12.41 -9.76 2.59
CA VAL A 126 -13.50 -10.59 2.09
C VAL A 126 -13.02 -12.02 1.83
N LYS A 127 -11.88 -12.18 1.16
CA LYS A 127 -11.25 -13.50 0.92
C LYS A 127 -10.83 -14.20 2.21
N ALA A 128 -10.52 -13.43 3.24
CA ALA A 128 -10.20 -13.96 4.57
C ALA A 128 -11.45 -14.24 5.43
N GLY A 129 -12.66 -14.03 4.89
CA GLY A 129 -13.92 -14.26 5.62
C GLY A 129 -14.18 -13.30 6.79
N ILE A 130 -13.49 -12.15 6.82
CA ILE A 130 -13.63 -11.16 7.90
C ILE A 130 -14.86 -10.28 7.70
N CYS A 131 -15.24 -10.01 6.47
CA CYS A 131 -16.43 -9.25 6.09
C CYS A 131 -16.99 -9.78 4.76
N ASN A 132 -18.22 -9.41 4.43
CA ASN A 132 -18.87 -9.84 3.19
C ASN A 132 -18.54 -8.90 2.02
N ARG A 133 -18.24 -7.63 2.30
CA ARG A 133 -17.96 -6.60 1.29
C ARG A 133 -16.80 -5.71 1.74
N PRO A 134 -15.95 -5.24 0.80
CA PRO A 134 -14.77 -4.41 1.10
C PRO A 134 -15.08 -3.14 1.90
N GLU A 135 -16.25 -2.53 1.68
CA GLU A 135 -16.69 -1.32 2.38
C GLU A 135 -16.95 -1.52 3.88
N GLU A 136 -17.15 -2.74 4.33
CA GLU A 136 -17.38 -3.09 5.73
C GLU A 136 -16.07 -3.08 6.53
N TYR A 137 -14.93 -3.21 5.83
CA TYR A 137 -13.63 -3.28 6.48
C TYR A 137 -13.04 -1.90 6.77
N SER A 138 -12.96 -1.56 8.06
CA SER A 138 -12.56 -0.22 8.50
C SER A 138 -11.06 0.08 8.38
N TYR A 139 -10.22 -0.94 8.20
CA TYR A 139 -8.75 -0.79 8.17
C TYR A 139 -8.17 -0.77 6.76
N SER A 140 -8.96 -0.27 5.83
CA SER A 140 -8.57 0.05 4.46
C SER A 140 -8.95 1.49 4.14
N ASN A 141 -8.44 2.03 3.03
CA ASN A 141 -8.91 3.32 2.53
C ASN A 141 -9.99 3.19 1.43
N TYR A 142 -10.65 2.05 1.33
CA TYR A 142 -11.70 1.78 0.34
C TYR A 142 -12.77 2.87 0.29
N LYS A 143 -13.33 3.27 1.44
CA LYS A 143 -14.40 4.29 1.49
C LYS A 143 -13.95 5.65 0.94
N LYS A 144 -12.69 6.03 1.16
CA LYS A 144 -12.14 7.31 0.68
C LYS A 144 -11.95 7.29 -0.83
N ILE A 145 -11.43 6.19 -1.36
CA ILE A 145 -11.17 6.05 -2.80
C ILE A 145 -12.46 5.81 -3.56
N ASN A 146 -13.38 5.02 -3.06
CA ASN A 146 -14.64 4.75 -3.75
C ASN A 146 -15.50 6.02 -3.94
N LYS A 147 -15.40 7.00 -3.04
CA LYS A 147 -16.00 8.32 -3.24
C LYS A 147 -15.39 9.02 -4.46
N ASN A 148 -14.06 8.97 -4.59
CA ASN A 148 -13.34 9.57 -5.73
C ASN A 148 -13.51 8.76 -7.02
N LEU A 149 -13.64 7.43 -6.92
CA LEU A 149 -13.86 6.53 -8.05
C LEU A 149 -15.25 6.68 -8.67
N LYS A 150 -16.28 6.98 -7.86
CA LYS A 150 -17.63 7.30 -8.36
C LYS A 150 -17.63 8.58 -9.23
N GLU A 151 -16.67 9.46 -9.04
CA GLU A 151 -16.45 10.67 -9.84
C GLU A 151 -15.57 10.42 -11.08
N ASN A 152 -15.34 9.16 -11.47
CA ASN A 152 -14.61 8.71 -12.68
C ASN A 152 -13.12 9.09 -12.78
N TYR A 153 -12.46 9.51 -11.69
CA TYR A 153 -11.05 9.92 -11.77
C TYR A 153 -10.22 9.43 -10.58
N ILE A 154 -9.23 8.56 -10.83
CA ILE A 154 -8.06 8.52 -9.96
C ILE A 154 -7.10 9.59 -10.51
N PHE A 155 -7.16 10.79 -9.96
CA PHE A 155 -6.13 11.79 -10.20
C PHE A 155 -4.89 11.36 -9.41
N ILE A 156 -3.91 10.87 -10.12
CA ILE A 156 -2.56 10.84 -9.62
C ILE A 156 -1.94 12.10 -10.18
N ASP A 157 -2.04 13.19 -9.42
CA ASP A 157 -1.29 14.41 -9.70
C ASP A 157 0.20 14.07 -9.62
N ILE A 158 0.75 13.90 -10.77
CA ILE A 158 2.16 13.70 -10.98
C ILE A 158 2.57 14.88 -11.84
N GLU A 159 3.08 15.94 -11.19
CA GLU A 159 3.57 17.12 -11.90
C GLU A 159 4.77 16.78 -12.76
N ASP A 160 4.74 17.30 -14.00
CA ASP A 160 5.85 17.23 -14.94
C ASP A 160 6.90 18.26 -14.55
N ASP A 161 8.05 17.82 -14.10
CA ASP A 161 9.22 18.68 -14.04
C ASP A 161 9.98 18.55 -15.38
N LYS A 162 9.65 19.47 -16.31
CA LYS A 162 10.26 19.56 -17.65
C LYS A 162 11.78 19.76 -17.63
N LYS A 163 12.39 20.07 -16.48
CA LYS A 163 13.83 20.26 -16.32
C LYS A 163 14.62 18.97 -16.12
N ASN A 164 13.95 17.86 -15.76
CA ASN A 164 14.63 16.63 -15.34
C ASN A 164 14.24 15.36 -16.10
N GLU A 165 13.73 15.45 -17.34
CA GLU A 165 13.29 14.27 -18.14
C GLU A 165 12.29 13.35 -17.43
N ARG A 166 11.57 13.85 -16.43
CA ARG A 166 10.57 13.08 -15.69
C ARG A 166 9.25 13.18 -16.42
N ARG A 167 8.74 12.05 -16.91
CA ARG A 167 7.46 11.99 -17.62
C ARG A 167 6.30 12.17 -16.63
N SER A 168 5.41 13.12 -16.90
CA SER A 168 4.15 13.26 -16.18
C SER A 168 3.11 12.28 -16.69
N TYR A 169 2.33 11.72 -15.77
CA TYR A 169 1.13 10.99 -16.09
C TYR A 169 -0.09 11.75 -15.57
N ARG A 170 -0.60 12.67 -16.38
CA ARG A 170 -1.75 13.52 -16.04
C ARG A 170 -3.11 12.83 -16.11
N ARG A 171 -3.21 11.63 -16.71
CA ARG A 171 -4.43 10.82 -16.81
C ARG A 171 -4.08 9.36 -16.75
N VAL A 172 -4.34 8.70 -15.63
CA VAL A 172 -4.14 7.25 -15.55
C VAL A 172 -5.44 6.48 -15.77
N PHE A 173 -6.63 7.08 -15.54
CA PHE A 173 -7.88 6.36 -15.76
C PHE A 173 -9.04 7.24 -16.19
N ASN A 174 -9.60 6.92 -17.34
CA ASN A 174 -10.91 7.36 -17.80
C ASN A 174 -11.75 6.13 -18.18
N ARG A 175 -12.19 5.36 -17.20
CA ARG A 175 -13.18 4.30 -17.41
C ARG A 175 -14.22 4.32 -16.30
N LYS A 176 -15.49 4.26 -16.67
CA LYS A 176 -16.60 3.99 -15.75
C LYS A 176 -16.34 2.68 -15.02
N TRP A 177 -16.22 2.77 -13.72
CA TRP A 177 -16.06 1.62 -12.85
C TRP A 177 -17.44 1.08 -12.51
N CYS A 178 -17.83 -0.02 -13.13
CA CYS A 178 -18.99 -0.78 -12.70
C CYS A 178 -18.53 -1.83 -11.68
N TRP A 179 -18.68 -1.55 -10.41
CA TRP A 179 -18.63 -2.56 -9.38
C TRP A 179 -19.97 -3.29 -9.35
N GLY A 180 -19.95 -4.54 -9.83
CA GLY A 180 -20.95 -5.54 -9.45
C GLY A 180 -22.33 -5.40 -10.03
N GLU A 181 -22.49 -5.70 -11.32
CA GLU A 181 -23.65 -6.47 -11.74
C GLU A 181 -23.14 -7.84 -12.19
N LYS A 182 -23.18 -8.81 -11.27
CA LYS A 182 -23.25 -10.21 -11.67
C LYS A 182 -24.67 -10.45 -12.16
N ARG A 183 -24.82 -10.73 -13.46
CA ARG A 183 -25.95 -11.53 -13.96
C ARG A 183 -25.75 -12.98 -13.57
#